data_3b945c2c1af3938b49cfe381281c8b02
#
_entry.id   3b945c2c1af3938b49cfe381281c8b02
#
_cell.length_a   1.000
_cell.length_b   1.000
_cell.length_c   1.000
_cell.angle_alpha   90.00
_cell.angle_beta   90.00
_cell.angle_gamma   90.00
#
_symmetry.space_group_name_H-M   'P 1'
#
loop_
_entity.id
_entity.type
_entity.pdbx_description
1 polymer ?
#
loop_
_entity_poly.entity_id
_entity_poly.type
_entity_poly.pdbx_seq_one_letter_code
_entity_poly.pdbx_strand_id
1 'polypeptide(L)'
;MVHKDSAKLISEGKVENVSSTGSASRGSHSSPPICGCSDLILSSSNKSLSRDRLVEEMENGYVVHSVMGAHTANPTSGDFSVTTSTILRVENGEIAGALSQAGLSGNMAKALAGRVILGDTRIRKGSYSTGSMHVPDVLLMDAFRVNPA
;
A
#
# COMPACT_ATOMS: atom_id res chain seq x y z
N MET A 1 -5.64 0.24 -16.07
CA MET A 1 -7.06 0.11 -16.45
C MET A 1 -7.31 1.07 -17.60
N VAL A 2 -8.02 0.63 -18.62
CA VAL A 2 -8.16 1.38 -19.88
C VAL A 2 -9.64 1.46 -20.27
N HIS A 3 -10.14 2.68 -20.53
CA HIS A 3 -11.45 2.89 -21.08
C HIS A 3 -11.49 2.45 -22.56
N LYS A 4 -12.66 2.00 -23.06
CA LYS A 4 -12.79 1.49 -24.45
C LYS A 4 -12.30 2.47 -25.52
N ASP A 5 -12.59 3.76 -25.36
CA ASP A 5 -12.20 4.77 -26.33
C ASP A 5 -10.69 5.05 -26.27
N SER A 6 -10.09 5.02 -25.08
CA SER A 6 -8.64 5.10 -24.91
C SER A 6 -7.95 3.84 -25.46
N ALA A 7 -8.52 2.66 -25.24
CA ALA A 7 -7.99 1.42 -25.81
C ALA A 7 -7.96 1.47 -27.34
N LYS A 8 -9.02 1.99 -27.98
CA LYS A 8 -9.07 2.19 -29.42
C LYS A 8 -8.01 3.16 -29.94
N LEU A 9 -7.88 4.33 -29.31
CA LEU A 9 -6.87 5.33 -29.68
C LEU A 9 -5.44 4.81 -29.51
N ILE A 10 -5.16 4.04 -28.43
CA ILE A 10 -3.84 3.46 -28.19
C ILE A 10 -3.53 2.38 -29.23
N SER A 11 -4.50 1.52 -29.58
CA SER A 11 -4.31 0.47 -30.58
C SER A 11 -4.12 1.03 -31.99
N GLU A 12 -4.80 2.12 -32.33
CA GLU A 12 -4.61 2.86 -33.59
C GLU A 12 -3.23 3.56 -33.63
N GLY A 13 -2.66 3.89 -32.47
CA GLY A 13 -1.37 4.56 -32.32
C GLY A 13 -0.13 3.66 -32.17
N LYS A 14 -0.22 2.36 -32.45
CA LYS A 14 0.90 1.38 -32.48
C LYS A 14 1.19 0.56 -31.21
N VAL A 15 0.33 0.54 -30.22
CA VAL A 15 0.46 -0.43 -29.12
C VAL A 15 -0.51 -1.57 -29.38
N GLU A 16 0.03 -2.72 -29.77
CA GLU A 16 -0.76 -3.93 -30.02
C GLU A 16 -1.33 -4.50 -28.71
N ASN A 17 -2.51 -5.12 -28.82
CA ASN A 17 -3.17 -5.85 -27.75
C ASN A 17 -3.69 -5.02 -26.55
N VAL A 18 -4.05 -3.76 -26.76
CA VAL A 18 -4.74 -2.98 -25.73
C VAL A 18 -6.25 -3.15 -25.86
N SER A 19 -6.86 -3.70 -24.82
CA SER A 19 -8.32 -3.87 -24.73
C SER A 19 -8.91 -3.11 -23.55
N SER A 20 -10.21 -2.79 -23.64
CA SER A 20 -10.92 -2.22 -22.50
C SER A 20 -10.99 -3.22 -21.36
N THR A 21 -10.73 -2.76 -20.13
CA THR A 21 -10.84 -3.58 -18.92
C THR A 21 -12.27 -3.65 -18.37
N GLY A 22 -13.22 -2.88 -18.95
CA GLY A 22 -14.59 -2.81 -18.46
C GLY A 22 -14.76 -2.17 -17.06
N SER A 23 -13.70 -1.53 -16.55
CA SER A 23 -13.64 -1.00 -15.17
C SER A 23 -14.07 0.46 -15.04
N ALA A 24 -14.71 1.03 -16.06
CA ALA A 24 -15.22 2.40 -16.02
C ALA A 24 -16.55 2.47 -15.28
N SER A 25 -16.67 3.41 -14.37
CA SER A 25 -17.91 3.74 -13.65
C SER A 25 -18.17 5.24 -13.68
N ARG A 26 -19.42 5.63 -13.42
CA ARG A 26 -19.81 7.05 -13.32
C ARG A 26 -20.21 7.36 -11.88
N GLY A 27 -19.75 8.47 -11.37
CA GLY A 27 -20.17 8.98 -10.05
C GLY A 27 -21.62 9.50 -10.06
N SER A 28 -22.12 9.94 -11.24
CA SER A 28 -23.50 10.37 -11.47
C SER A 28 -23.88 10.19 -12.94
N HIS A 29 -25.16 10.36 -13.27
CA HIS A 29 -25.64 10.26 -14.67
C HIS A 29 -25.03 11.33 -15.60
N SER A 30 -24.64 12.48 -15.05
CA SER A 30 -24.04 13.60 -15.81
C SER A 30 -22.50 13.58 -15.78
N SER A 31 -21.88 12.71 -15.00
CA SER A 31 -20.41 12.63 -14.93
C SER A 31 -19.84 11.79 -16.07
N PRO A 32 -18.67 12.14 -16.61
CA PRO A 32 -17.97 11.27 -17.55
C PRO A 32 -17.56 9.96 -16.86
N PRO A 33 -17.47 8.85 -17.61
CA PRO A 33 -16.97 7.60 -17.06
C PRO A 33 -15.49 7.72 -16.70
N ILE A 34 -15.12 7.27 -15.51
CA ILE A 34 -13.75 7.23 -15.02
C ILE A 34 -13.38 5.77 -14.76
N CYS A 35 -12.22 5.35 -15.25
CA CYS A 35 -11.69 4.03 -14.95
C CYS A 35 -11.25 3.96 -13.50
N GLY A 36 -11.82 3.02 -12.74
CA GLY A 36 -11.54 2.80 -11.34
C GLY A 36 -11.18 1.34 -11.06
N CYS A 37 -10.58 1.09 -9.93
CA CYS A 37 -10.33 -0.24 -9.41
C CYS A 37 -11.56 -0.70 -8.62
N SER A 38 -12.11 -1.88 -8.94
CA SER A 38 -13.18 -2.50 -8.15
C SER A 38 -12.64 -3.34 -7.01
N ASP A 39 -11.52 -4.02 -7.25
CA ASP A 39 -10.82 -4.82 -6.27
C ASP A 39 -9.30 -4.66 -6.44
N LEU A 40 -8.61 -4.40 -5.36
CA LEU A 40 -7.16 -4.32 -5.31
C LEU A 40 -6.63 -5.49 -4.50
N ILE A 41 -5.77 -6.29 -5.11
CA ILE A 41 -5.12 -7.41 -4.43
C ILE A 41 -3.62 -7.13 -4.35
N LEU A 42 -3.10 -6.99 -3.13
CA LEU A 42 -1.66 -6.93 -2.92
C LEU A 42 -1.13 -8.35 -2.72
N SER A 43 -0.27 -8.79 -3.63
CA SER A 43 0.34 -10.11 -3.61
C SER A 43 1.82 -10.05 -3.95
N SER A 44 2.57 -11.05 -3.53
CA SER A 44 3.98 -11.21 -3.85
C SER A 44 4.21 -12.61 -4.43
N SER A 45 5.20 -12.72 -5.32
CA SER A 45 5.72 -14.02 -5.78
C SER A 45 6.60 -14.70 -4.74
N ASN A 46 7.09 -13.95 -3.76
CA ASN A 46 7.88 -14.47 -2.66
C ASN A 46 6.99 -15.13 -1.60
N LYS A 47 7.59 -16.01 -0.80
CA LYS A 47 6.89 -16.66 0.31
C LYS A 47 6.45 -15.62 1.34
N SER A 48 5.18 -15.66 1.70
CA SER A 48 4.64 -14.87 2.82
C SER A 48 5.06 -15.50 4.16
N LEU A 49 5.21 -14.68 5.19
CA LEU A 49 5.63 -15.10 6.52
C LEU A 49 4.54 -14.78 7.55
N SER A 50 4.50 -15.54 8.64
CA SER A 50 3.67 -15.19 9.78
C SER A 50 4.18 -13.88 10.42
N ARG A 51 3.30 -13.23 11.20
CA ARG A 51 3.65 -11.97 11.89
C ARG A 51 4.88 -12.12 12.78
N ASP A 52 4.98 -13.20 13.53
CA ASP A 52 6.10 -13.43 14.44
C ASP A 52 7.41 -13.60 13.66
N ARG A 53 7.35 -14.34 12.55
CA ARG A 53 8.50 -14.50 11.65
C ARG A 53 8.92 -13.20 10.98
N LEU A 54 7.99 -12.29 10.70
CA LEU A 54 8.32 -10.96 10.17
C LEU A 54 9.04 -10.11 11.21
N VAL A 55 8.68 -10.22 12.49
CA VAL A 55 9.37 -9.55 13.60
C VAL A 55 10.78 -10.09 13.78
N GLU A 56 10.96 -11.41 13.78
CA GLU A 56 12.28 -12.04 13.80
C GLU A 56 13.16 -11.60 12.62
N GLU A 57 12.58 -11.60 11.41
CA GLU A 57 13.26 -11.23 10.15
C GLU A 57 13.65 -9.74 10.09
N MET A 58 12.97 -8.90 10.86
CA MET A 58 13.26 -7.47 10.96
C MET A 58 14.56 -7.21 11.72
N GLU A 59 14.94 -8.07 12.66
CA GLU A 59 16.06 -7.92 13.61
C GLU A 59 15.94 -6.65 14.47
N ASN A 60 16.07 -5.48 13.84
CA ASN A 60 15.93 -4.18 14.52
C ASN A 60 15.02 -3.26 13.72
N GLY A 61 14.01 -2.69 14.36
CA GLY A 61 13.06 -1.82 13.70
C GLY A 61 11.84 -1.49 14.55
N TYR A 62 10.72 -1.29 13.87
CA TYR A 62 9.49 -0.86 14.53
C TYR A 62 8.27 -1.56 13.94
N VAL A 63 7.38 -2.05 14.79
CA VAL A 63 6.04 -2.47 14.39
C VAL A 63 5.09 -1.30 14.57
N VAL A 64 4.59 -0.77 13.46
CA VAL A 64 3.63 0.33 13.45
C VAL A 64 2.22 -0.24 13.37
N HIS A 65 1.40 0.02 14.38
CA HIS A 65 0.04 -0.49 14.42
C HIS A 65 -0.95 0.41 13.69
N SER A 66 -0.82 1.73 13.87
CA SER A 66 -1.70 2.70 13.22
C SER A 66 -1.01 4.03 13.01
N VAL A 67 -1.49 4.76 12.01
CA VAL A 67 -0.98 6.09 11.66
C VAL A 67 -2.13 7.09 11.57
N MET A 68 -1.83 8.35 11.89
CA MET A 68 -2.70 9.49 11.71
C MET A 68 -2.12 10.41 10.62
N GLY A 69 -3.00 11.04 9.84
CA GLY A 69 -2.58 11.98 8.80
C GLY A 69 -2.26 11.33 7.45
N ALA A 70 -2.61 10.07 7.21
CA ALA A 70 -2.33 9.39 5.94
C ALA A 70 -2.93 10.10 4.71
N HIS A 71 -4.00 10.89 4.88
CA HIS A 71 -4.62 11.69 3.82
C HIS A 71 -3.74 12.85 3.33
N THR A 72 -2.70 13.22 4.06
CA THR A 72 -1.73 14.27 3.67
C THR A 72 -0.60 13.75 2.80
N ALA A 73 -0.54 12.44 2.53
CA ALA A 73 0.44 11.87 1.63
C ALA A 73 0.27 12.41 0.21
N ASN A 74 1.39 12.66 -0.47
CA ASN A 74 1.38 13.11 -1.85
C ASN A 74 1.19 11.91 -2.80
N PRO A 75 0.03 11.78 -3.47
CA PRO A 75 -0.24 10.63 -4.33
C PRO A 75 0.60 10.63 -5.62
N THR A 76 1.16 11.78 -6.01
CA THR A 76 1.97 11.90 -7.22
C THR A 76 3.42 11.51 -6.99
N SER A 77 4.05 12.02 -5.92
CA SER A 77 5.43 11.70 -5.60
C SER A 77 5.57 10.43 -4.76
N GLY A 78 4.53 10.03 -4.04
CA GLY A 78 4.55 8.94 -3.08
C GLY A 78 5.18 9.31 -1.73
N ASP A 79 5.52 10.59 -1.52
CA ASP A 79 6.08 11.05 -0.24
C ASP A 79 4.99 11.18 0.82
N PHE A 80 5.34 10.82 2.05
CA PHE A 80 4.45 10.96 3.18
C PHE A 80 5.23 11.31 4.46
N SER A 81 4.52 11.99 5.36
CA SER A 81 4.95 12.23 6.73
C SER A 81 3.72 12.16 7.62
N VAL A 82 3.69 11.18 8.51
CA VAL A 82 2.53 10.86 9.35
C VAL A 82 2.98 10.64 10.79
N THR A 83 2.04 10.69 11.73
CA THR A 83 2.29 10.36 13.13
C THR A 83 1.74 8.99 13.44
N THR A 84 2.51 8.18 14.17
CA THR A 84 2.03 6.89 14.67
C THR A 84 1.32 7.09 16.00
N SER A 85 0.25 6.34 16.25
CA SER A 85 -0.44 6.37 17.55
C SER A 85 0.00 5.23 18.48
N THR A 86 0.44 4.11 17.92
CA THR A 86 0.98 2.96 18.65
C THR A 86 2.11 2.38 17.84
N ILE A 87 3.26 2.29 18.45
CA ILE A 87 4.48 1.78 17.81
C ILE A 87 5.27 0.94 18.82
N LEU A 88 5.72 -0.23 18.38
CA LEU A 88 6.55 -1.13 19.18
C LEU A 88 7.95 -1.15 18.61
N ARG A 89 8.95 -1.06 19.49
CA ARG A 89 10.35 -1.21 19.12
C ARG A 89 10.73 -2.68 19.12
N VAL A 90 11.44 -3.09 18.09
CA VAL A 90 12.00 -4.44 17.92
C VAL A 90 13.51 -4.35 17.99
N GLU A 91 14.10 -5.22 18.80
CA GLU A 91 15.55 -5.39 18.95
C GLU A 91 15.88 -6.88 18.92
N ASN A 92 16.84 -7.27 18.11
CA ASN A 92 17.26 -8.67 17.94
C ASN A 92 16.10 -9.63 17.61
N GLY A 93 15.13 -9.16 16.82
CA GLY A 93 13.97 -9.98 16.44
C GLY A 93 12.88 -10.12 17.50
N GLU A 94 12.97 -9.38 18.60
CA GLU A 94 12.00 -9.43 19.70
C GLU A 94 11.43 -8.03 20.01
N ILE A 95 10.20 -7.98 20.51
CA ILE A 95 9.57 -6.72 20.94
C ILE A 95 10.22 -6.27 22.25
N ALA A 96 11.01 -5.20 22.18
CA ALA A 96 11.75 -4.64 23.30
C ALA A 96 10.96 -3.59 24.11
N GLY A 97 9.91 -3.00 23.54
CA GLY A 97 9.10 -2.01 24.24
C GLY A 97 8.11 -1.27 23.33
N ALA A 98 7.36 -0.36 23.92
CA ALA A 98 6.40 0.49 23.21
C ALA A 98 6.80 1.96 23.34
N LEU A 99 6.54 2.72 22.26
CA LEU A 99 6.63 4.18 22.24
C LEU A 99 5.21 4.75 22.15
N SER A 100 4.97 5.88 22.79
CA SER A 100 3.65 6.51 22.77
C SER A 100 3.29 7.09 21.39
N GLN A 101 4.25 7.77 20.80
CA GLN A 101 4.13 8.36 19.46
C GLN A 101 5.49 8.42 18.78
N ALA A 102 5.46 8.44 17.45
CA ALA A 102 6.64 8.73 16.62
C ALA A 102 6.20 9.33 15.29
N GLY A 103 7.05 10.15 14.70
CA GLY A 103 6.91 10.56 13.30
C GLY A 103 7.36 9.41 12.39
N LEU A 104 6.58 9.09 11.37
CA LEU A 104 6.92 8.14 10.32
C LEU A 104 6.92 8.85 8.98
N SER A 105 8.04 8.82 8.28
CA SER A 105 8.18 9.48 6.98
C SER A 105 8.94 8.62 5.97
N GLY A 106 8.66 8.84 4.71
CA GLY A 106 9.34 8.13 3.63
C GLY A 106 8.67 8.36 2.28
N ASN A 107 9.05 7.50 1.35
CA ASN A 107 8.46 7.48 0.00
C ASN A 107 7.95 6.06 -0.30
N MET A 108 6.65 5.95 -0.54
CA MET A 108 6.00 4.65 -0.74
C MET A 108 6.48 3.95 -2.01
N ALA A 109 6.72 4.68 -3.10
CA ALA A 109 7.19 4.09 -4.34
C ALA A 109 8.59 3.48 -4.17
N LYS A 110 9.49 4.17 -3.45
CA LYS A 110 10.82 3.65 -3.12
C LYS A 110 10.76 2.43 -2.20
N ALA A 111 9.88 2.47 -1.20
CA ALA A 111 9.72 1.34 -0.28
C ALA A 111 9.18 0.09 -0.98
N LEU A 112 8.20 0.25 -1.89
CA LEU A 112 7.66 -0.86 -2.68
C LEU A 112 8.66 -1.40 -3.71
N ALA A 113 9.62 -0.59 -4.18
CA ALA A 113 10.70 -1.03 -5.06
C ALA A 113 11.86 -1.71 -4.30
N GLY A 114 11.90 -1.56 -2.98
CA GLY A 114 12.89 -2.18 -2.10
C GLY A 114 12.48 -3.56 -1.59
N ARG A 115 12.98 -3.92 -0.41
CA ARG A 115 12.61 -5.17 0.25
C ARG A 115 11.20 -5.08 0.82
N VAL A 116 10.31 -5.95 0.33
CA VAL A 116 8.95 -6.08 0.86
C VAL A 116 8.66 -7.56 1.11
N ILE A 117 8.27 -7.90 2.34
CA ILE A 117 7.82 -9.24 2.71
C ILE A 117 6.38 -9.12 3.23
N LEU A 118 5.47 -9.91 2.68
CA LEU A 118 4.06 -9.88 3.04
C LEU A 118 3.76 -10.86 4.16
N GLY A 119 2.84 -10.47 5.03
CA GLY A 119 2.21 -11.38 5.98
C GLY A 119 1.38 -12.46 5.26
N ASP A 120 1.25 -13.61 5.89
CA ASP A 120 0.53 -14.77 5.39
C ASP A 120 -1.00 -14.66 5.57
N THR A 121 -1.43 -13.84 6.49
CA THR A 121 -2.84 -13.56 6.75
C THR A 121 -3.32 -12.41 5.87
N ARG A 122 -4.43 -12.61 5.17
CA ARG A 122 -5.06 -11.57 4.34
C ARG A 122 -6.30 -11.01 4.99
N ILE A 123 -6.45 -9.71 4.92
CA ILE A 123 -7.64 -9.00 5.38
C ILE A 123 -8.29 -8.27 4.20
N ARG A 124 -9.63 -8.19 4.26
CA ARG A 124 -10.40 -7.39 3.31
C ARG A 124 -10.71 -6.04 3.95
N LYS A 125 -10.35 -4.98 3.27
CA LYS A 125 -10.71 -3.59 3.64
C LYS A 125 -11.56 -2.98 2.54
N GLY A 126 -12.61 -2.28 2.90
CA GLY A 126 -13.39 -1.48 1.97
C GLY A 126 -12.79 -0.08 1.83
N SER A 127 -12.87 0.50 0.63
CA SER A 127 -12.52 1.88 0.37
C SER A 127 -13.49 2.50 -0.63
N TYR A 128 -13.83 3.77 -0.41
CA TYR A 128 -14.70 4.52 -1.33
C TYR A 128 -14.09 4.69 -2.73
N SER A 129 -12.77 4.77 -2.81
CA SER A 129 -12.06 5.05 -4.07
C SER A 129 -11.59 3.79 -4.80
N THR A 130 -11.39 2.69 -4.08
CA THR A 130 -10.79 1.46 -4.64
C THR A 130 -11.70 0.23 -4.52
N GLY A 131 -12.93 0.40 -4.03
CA GLY A 131 -13.82 -0.75 -3.78
C GLY A 131 -13.27 -1.64 -2.66
N SER A 132 -13.08 -2.92 -2.91
CA SER A 132 -12.48 -3.85 -1.96
C SER A 132 -10.96 -3.91 -2.12
N MET A 133 -10.25 -3.92 -1.00
CA MET A 133 -8.81 -4.19 -0.96
C MET A 133 -8.54 -5.49 -0.22
N HIS A 134 -7.81 -6.39 -0.85
CA HIS A 134 -7.31 -7.63 -0.24
C HIS A 134 -5.82 -7.47 -0.01
N VAL A 135 -5.47 -7.19 1.22
CA VAL A 135 -4.09 -6.87 1.61
C VAL A 135 -3.63 -7.80 2.73
N PRO A 136 -2.33 -8.03 2.89
CA PRO A 136 -1.84 -8.70 4.08
C PRO A 136 -2.17 -7.87 5.33
N ASP A 137 -2.39 -8.53 6.45
CA ASP A 137 -2.61 -7.87 7.74
C ASP A 137 -1.38 -7.12 8.23
N VAL A 138 -0.20 -7.59 7.84
CA VAL A 138 1.10 -6.99 8.13
C VAL A 138 2.03 -7.13 6.93
N LEU A 139 2.95 -6.19 6.79
CA LEU A 139 4.05 -6.28 5.83
C LEU A 139 5.33 -5.67 6.43
N LEU A 140 6.45 -6.28 6.09
CA LEU A 140 7.78 -5.76 6.41
C LEU A 140 8.29 -4.96 5.22
N MET A 141 8.70 -3.74 5.48
CA MET A 141 9.25 -2.84 4.47
C MET A 141 10.43 -2.09 5.05
N ASP A 142 11.45 -1.94 4.25
CA ASP A 142 12.59 -1.06 4.55
C ASP A 142 12.32 0.37 4.04
N ALA A 143 13.27 1.28 4.26
CA ALA A 143 13.29 2.63 3.71
C ALA A 143 12.30 3.65 4.33
N PHE A 144 11.77 3.40 5.51
CA PHE A 144 11.06 4.41 6.28
C PHE A 144 11.92 4.97 7.41
N ARG A 145 11.72 6.25 7.70
CA ARG A 145 12.37 6.92 8.82
C ARG A 145 11.37 7.05 9.97
N VAL A 146 11.75 6.55 11.12
CA VAL A 146 11.01 6.70 12.37
C VAL A 146 11.74 7.71 13.25
N ASN A 147 11.04 8.75 13.68
CA ASN A 147 11.55 9.77 14.59
C ASN A 147 10.71 9.68 15.88
N PRO A 148 11.21 9.04 16.94
CA PRO A 148 10.56 9.02 18.24
C PRO A 148 10.34 10.45 18.76
N ALA A 149 9.19 10.68 19.43
CA ALA A 149 8.87 11.96 20.06
C ALA A 149 9.63 12.12 21.39
#